data_2279f0d96c7d1300cad527cbebdf3005
#
_entry.id   2279f0d96c7d1300cad527cbebdf3005
#
_cell.length_a   1.000
_cell.length_b   1.000
_cell.length_c   1.000
_cell.angle_alpha   90.00
_cell.angle_beta   90.00
_cell.angle_gamma   90.00
#
_symmetry.space_group_name_H-M   'P 1'
#
loop_
_entity.id
_entity.type
_entity.pdbx_description
1 polymer ?
#
loop_
_entity_poly.entity_id
_entity_poly.type
_entity_poly.pdbx_seq_one_letter_code
_entity_poly.pdbx_strand_id
1 'polypeptide(L)'
;KGKKKILSQEYKKELSDTDAEIPYRVSLYDDLSDNLKSEIVTFASSEMMISTAAKYMGIFPILTRVYVYQNIPRQNAKRRGAMHWHRDTFGFKNLEFFMAVTDIDDENGPFYYLEKKIKASTFLTFQNLVSTTKKGERGKVPMEEFSKHFKDSETSKFTGKSGSAIFTDTFSTYHHGGFCKSKDR
;
A
#
# COMPACT_ATOMS: atom_id res chain seq x y z
N LYS A 1 -21.81 -17.76 -4.61
CA LYS A 1 -21.00 -18.76 -5.33
C LYS A 1 -19.64 -18.22 -5.81
N GLY A 2 -19.48 -16.89 -6.09
CA GLY A 2 -18.21 -16.29 -6.49
C GLY A 2 -17.19 -16.09 -5.36
N LYS A 3 -17.64 -15.87 -4.13
CA LYS A 3 -16.81 -15.50 -2.98
C LYS A 3 -15.82 -16.59 -2.55
N LYS A 4 -16.19 -17.87 -2.64
CA LYS A 4 -15.27 -18.99 -2.36
C LYS A 4 -14.20 -19.21 -3.44
N LYS A 5 -14.43 -18.71 -4.66
CA LYS A 5 -13.52 -18.88 -5.79
C LYS A 5 -12.28 -17.98 -5.68
N ILE A 6 -12.41 -16.81 -5.07
CA ILE A 6 -11.30 -15.83 -4.91
C ILE A 6 -10.15 -16.40 -4.08
N LEU A 7 -10.45 -17.23 -3.09
CA LEU A 7 -9.45 -17.86 -2.23
C LEU A 7 -9.00 -19.24 -2.70
N SER A 8 -9.61 -19.78 -3.78
CA SER A 8 -9.25 -21.11 -4.30
C SER A 8 -7.91 -21.06 -5.04
N GLN A 9 -7.16 -22.17 -4.98
CA GLN A 9 -5.91 -22.31 -5.73
C GLN A 9 -6.12 -22.22 -7.25
N GLU A 10 -7.27 -22.70 -7.76
CA GLU A 10 -7.63 -22.60 -9.17
C GLU A 10 -7.79 -21.13 -9.61
N TYR A 11 -8.47 -20.33 -8.82
CA TYR A 11 -8.63 -18.90 -9.13
C TYR A 11 -7.31 -18.14 -9.05
N LYS A 12 -6.43 -18.51 -8.12
CA LYS A 12 -5.08 -17.96 -8.02
C LYS A 12 -4.23 -18.31 -9.25
N LYS A 13 -4.34 -19.54 -9.75
CA LYS A 13 -3.67 -20.00 -10.97
C LYS A 13 -4.22 -19.27 -12.20
N GLU A 14 -5.53 -19.15 -12.33
CA GLU A 14 -6.20 -18.40 -13.39
C GLU A 14 -5.76 -16.92 -13.42
N LEU A 15 -5.55 -16.32 -12.23
CA LEU A 15 -5.04 -14.95 -12.08
C LEU A 15 -3.55 -14.83 -12.37
N SER A 16 -2.75 -15.86 -12.15
CA SER A 16 -1.30 -15.85 -12.40
C SER A 16 -0.94 -15.91 -13.88
N ASP A 17 -1.79 -16.55 -14.69
CA ASP A 17 -1.50 -16.88 -16.09
C ASP A 17 -2.02 -15.84 -17.11
N THR A 18 -2.78 -14.84 -16.67
CA THR A 18 -3.40 -13.86 -17.56
C THR A 18 -2.78 -12.47 -17.51
N ASP A 19 -2.89 -11.77 -18.62
CA ASP A 19 -2.30 -10.47 -18.93
C ASP A 19 -2.65 -9.31 -17.98
N ALA A 20 -1.99 -8.21 -18.20
CA ALA A 20 -1.86 -6.94 -17.47
C ALA A 20 -3.13 -6.31 -16.84
N GLU A 21 -4.32 -6.79 -17.12
CA GLU A 21 -5.57 -6.18 -16.64
C GLU A 21 -6.02 -6.66 -15.26
N ILE A 22 -5.51 -7.80 -14.78
CA ILE A 22 -5.94 -8.34 -13.49
C ILE A 22 -5.26 -7.63 -12.33
N PRO A 23 -5.99 -7.23 -11.29
CA PRO A 23 -5.43 -6.52 -10.16
C PRO A 23 -4.37 -7.36 -9.43
N TYR A 24 -3.24 -6.75 -9.09
CA TYR A 24 -2.19 -7.37 -8.27
C TYR A 24 -2.62 -7.55 -6.80
N ARG A 25 -3.75 -6.99 -6.43
CA ARG A 25 -4.38 -7.14 -5.11
C ARG A 25 -5.90 -7.26 -5.28
N VAL A 26 -6.50 -8.04 -4.41
CA VAL A 26 -7.96 -8.24 -4.35
C VAL A 26 -8.48 -7.68 -3.03
N SER A 27 -9.57 -6.92 -3.08
CA SER A 27 -10.27 -6.48 -1.88
C SER A 27 -11.04 -7.65 -1.28
N LEU A 28 -10.84 -7.89 0.01
CA LEU A 28 -11.56 -8.90 0.77
C LEU A 28 -12.56 -8.29 1.74
N TYR A 29 -12.52 -6.97 1.95
CA TYR A 29 -13.35 -6.32 2.96
C TYR A 29 -14.84 -6.60 2.78
N ASP A 30 -15.33 -6.52 1.55
CA ASP A 30 -16.75 -6.74 1.26
C ASP A 30 -17.20 -8.19 1.52
N ASP A 31 -16.25 -9.12 1.45
CA ASP A 31 -16.49 -10.55 1.66
C ASP A 31 -16.43 -10.98 3.14
N LEU A 32 -16.02 -10.11 4.03
CA LEU A 32 -15.99 -10.37 5.48
C LEU A 32 -17.43 -10.42 6.04
N SER A 33 -17.60 -11.17 7.12
CA SER A 33 -18.85 -11.14 7.89
C SER A 33 -19.07 -9.77 8.53
N ASP A 34 -20.33 -9.41 8.76
CA ASP A 34 -20.66 -8.13 9.38
C ASP A 34 -20.08 -7.99 10.79
N ASN A 35 -19.99 -9.11 11.54
CA ASN A 35 -19.31 -9.13 12.84
C ASN A 35 -17.83 -8.73 12.72
N LEU A 36 -17.10 -9.35 11.79
CA LEU A 36 -15.67 -9.03 11.59
C LEU A 36 -15.47 -7.59 11.08
N LYS A 37 -16.34 -7.10 10.19
CA LYS A 37 -16.33 -5.69 9.78
C LYS A 37 -16.52 -4.75 10.98
N SER A 38 -17.46 -5.08 11.85
CA SER A 38 -17.71 -4.31 13.08
C SER A 38 -16.52 -4.32 14.01
N GLU A 39 -15.88 -5.46 14.22
CA GLU A 39 -14.67 -5.57 15.05
C GLU A 39 -13.52 -4.72 14.48
N ILE A 40 -13.30 -4.77 13.18
CA ILE A 40 -12.27 -3.96 12.51
C ILE A 40 -12.53 -2.47 12.66
N VAL A 41 -13.78 -2.02 12.46
CA VAL A 41 -14.16 -0.61 12.63
C VAL A 41 -14.01 -0.19 14.10
N THR A 42 -14.43 -1.03 15.04
CA THR A 42 -14.30 -0.79 16.48
C THR A 42 -12.81 -0.63 16.85
N PHE A 43 -11.95 -1.50 16.37
CA PHE A 43 -10.50 -1.38 16.57
C PHE A 43 -9.96 -0.07 15.97
N ALA A 44 -10.29 0.22 14.71
CA ALA A 44 -9.84 1.43 14.01
C ALA A 44 -10.34 2.73 14.67
N SER A 45 -11.46 2.67 15.40
CA SER A 45 -12.05 3.78 16.15
C SER A 45 -11.73 3.74 17.64
N SER A 46 -10.83 2.87 18.08
CA SER A 46 -10.44 2.79 19.48
C SER A 46 -9.71 4.04 19.95
N GLU A 47 -9.75 4.31 21.27
CA GLU A 47 -9.05 5.44 21.88
C GLU A 47 -7.56 5.47 21.51
N MET A 48 -6.90 4.30 21.51
CA MET A 48 -5.51 4.18 21.11
C MET A 48 -5.27 4.66 19.67
N MET A 49 -6.10 4.26 18.71
CA MET A 49 -5.97 4.64 17.32
C MET A 49 -6.27 6.12 17.11
N ILE A 50 -7.38 6.61 17.68
CA ILE A 50 -7.80 8.01 17.58
C ILE A 50 -6.77 8.93 18.24
N SER A 51 -6.32 8.62 19.46
CA SER A 51 -5.37 9.46 20.18
C SER A 51 -4.00 9.51 19.49
N THR A 52 -3.53 8.39 18.95
CA THR A 52 -2.29 8.34 18.18
C THR A 52 -2.39 9.21 16.93
N ALA A 53 -3.46 9.06 16.17
CA ALA A 53 -3.69 9.86 14.96
C ALA A 53 -3.86 11.35 15.29
N ALA A 54 -4.66 11.69 16.31
CA ALA A 54 -4.88 13.06 16.75
C ALA A 54 -3.57 13.74 17.19
N LYS A 55 -2.76 13.02 17.96
CA LYS A 55 -1.45 13.54 18.41
C LYS A 55 -0.50 13.81 17.24
N TYR A 56 -0.48 12.92 16.24
CA TYR A 56 0.32 13.12 15.05
C TYR A 56 -0.22 14.24 14.17
N MET A 57 -1.51 14.25 13.90
CA MET A 57 -2.15 15.21 12.99
C MET A 57 -2.30 16.62 13.59
N GLY A 58 -2.36 16.72 14.93
CA GLY A 58 -2.65 17.98 15.64
C GLY A 58 -4.11 18.43 15.55
N ILE A 59 -4.99 17.56 15.05
CA ILE A 59 -6.44 17.78 14.90
C ILE A 59 -7.17 16.46 15.19
N PHE A 60 -8.48 16.51 15.42
CA PHE A 60 -9.29 15.32 15.55
C PHE A 60 -9.36 14.57 14.21
N PRO A 61 -8.96 13.29 14.13
CA PRO A 61 -8.92 12.53 12.90
C PRO A 61 -10.32 12.05 12.48
N ILE A 62 -10.50 11.84 11.20
CA ILE A 62 -11.68 11.18 10.63
C ILE A 62 -11.22 9.86 10.01
N LEU A 63 -11.84 8.74 10.43
CA LEU A 63 -11.66 7.46 9.75
C LEU A 63 -12.35 7.51 8.39
N THR A 64 -11.57 7.56 7.32
CA THR A 64 -12.12 7.71 5.98
C THR A 64 -12.34 6.38 5.29
N ARG A 65 -11.49 5.38 5.53
CA ARG A 65 -11.53 4.10 4.82
C ARG A 65 -10.94 2.98 5.65
N VAL A 66 -11.49 1.80 5.47
CA VAL A 66 -10.91 0.54 5.93
C VAL A 66 -10.77 -0.39 4.74
N TYR A 67 -9.63 -1.02 4.62
CA TYR A 67 -9.34 -1.97 3.56
C TYR A 67 -8.79 -3.26 4.14
N VAL A 68 -9.20 -4.38 3.57
CA VAL A 68 -8.53 -5.67 3.73
C VAL A 68 -8.20 -6.17 2.34
N TYR A 69 -6.92 -6.33 2.06
CA TYR A 69 -6.44 -6.75 0.75
C TYR A 69 -5.66 -8.05 0.82
N GLN A 70 -5.80 -8.85 -0.21
CA GLN A 70 -4.89 -9.92 -0.52
C GLN A 70 -4.06 -9.53 -1.74
N ASN A 71 -2.74 -9.55 -1.60
CA ASN A 71 -1.84 -9.41 -2.74
C ASN A 71 -1.58 -10.80 -3.32
N ILE A 72 -1.58 -10.89 -4.64
CA ILE A 72 -1.49 -12.14 -5.37
C ILE A 72 -0.15 -12.22 -6.09
N PRO A 73 0.60 -13.34 -5.98
CA PRO A 73 1.84 -13.54 -6.70
C PRO A 73 1.61 -13.45 -8.20
N ARG A 74 2.56 -12.81 -8.89
CA ARG A 74 2.57 -12.74 -10.35
C ARG A 74 3.98 -12.88 -10.87
N GLN A 75 4.18 -13.91 -11.64
CA GLN A 75 5.37 -14.04 -12.46
C GLN A 75 5.29 -13.03 -13.61
N ASN A 76 6.38 -12.33 -13.89
CA ASN A 76 6.49 -11.35 -14.98
C ASN A 76 5.58 -10.11 -14.90
N ALA A 77 5.02 -9.79 -13.73
CA ALA A 77 4.21 -8.59 -13.59
C ALA A 77 5.05 -7.32 -13.79
N LYS A 78 4.58 -6.41 -14.63
CA LYS A 78 5.14 -5.05 -14.73
C LYS A 78 4.64 -4.19 -13.58
N ARG A 79 5.50 -3.30 -13.07
CA ARG A 79 5.09 -2.31 -12.08
C ARG A 79 4.02 -1.40 -12.65
N ARG A 80 2.99 -1.10 -11.84
CA ARG A 80 1.89 -0.22 -12.19
C ARG A 80 1.25 0.41 -10.96
N GLY A 81 0.63 1.56 -11.13
CA GLY A 81 -0.12 2.22 -10.06
C GLY A 81 0.69 2.37 -8.77
N ALA A 82 0.19 1.86 -7.66
CA ALA A 82 0.82 1.95 -6.34
C ALA A 82 2.10 1.09 -6.17
N MET A 83 2.53 0.39 -7.22
CA MET A 83 3.83 -0.31 -7.24
C MET A 83 4.99 0.61 -7.68
N HIS A 84 4.69 1.82 -8.17
CA HIS A 84 5.67 2.89 -8.37
C HIS A 84 5.75 3.76 -7.13
N TRP A 85 6.86 4.44 -6.94
CA TRP A 85 7.01 5.43 -5.87
C TRP A 85 5.96 6.53 -6.01
N HIS A 86 5.22 6.80 -4.95
CA HIS A 86 4.19 7.84 -4.95
C HIS A 86 3.95 8.38 -3.54
N ARG A 87 3.20 9.44 -3.48
CA ARG A 87 2.58 9.98 -2.28
C ARG A 87 1.07 9.98 -2.50
N ASP A 88 0.33 9.73 -1.44
CA ASP A 88 -1.11 9.90 -1.51
C ASP A 88 -1.49 11.37 -1.44
N THR A 89 -2.48 11.75 -2.22
CA THR A 89 -2.91 13.16 -2.37
C THR A 89 -4.27 13.43 -1.75
N PHE A 90 -4.64 12.64 -0.75
CA PHE A 90 -5.90 12.79 -0.03
C PHE A 90 -5.72 13.80 1.13
N GLY A 91 -6.22 15.04 0.94
CA GLY A 91 -6.16 16.07 1.96
C GLY A 91 -4.77 16.66 2.21
N PHE A 92 -4.58 17.26 3.38
CA PHE A 92 -3.32 17.89 3.79
C PHE A 92 -2.45 17.03 4.70
N LYS A 93 -3.03 15.97 5.28
CA LYS A 93 -2.37 14.93 6.07
C LYS A 93 -3.13 13.63 5.87
N ASN A 94 -2.41 12.55 5.68
CA ASN A 94 -2.98 11.22 5.56
C ASN A 94 -2.13 10.25 6.38
N LEU A 95 -2.67 9.79 7.49
CA LEU A 95 -2.03 8.79 8.32
C LEU A 95 -2.70 7.45 8.07
N GLU A 96 -1.94 6.50 7.56
CA GLU A 96 -2.40 5.15 7.34
C GLU A 96 -1.84 4.20 8.40
N PHE A 97 -2.66 3.29 8.84
CA PHE A 97 -2.29 2.17 9.68
C PHE A 97 -2.30 0.90 8.85
N PHE A 98 -1.14 0.30 8.68
CA PHE A 98 -1.00 -1.00 8.02
C PHE A 98 -0.78 -2.07 9.08
N MET A 99 -1.55 -3.16 9.00
CA MET A 99 -1.38 -4.33 9.84
C MET A 99 -1.20 -5.57 8.97
N ALA A 100 -0.19 -6.35 9.29
CA ALA A 100 0.07 -7.64 8.65
C ALA A 100 -0.94 -8.68 9.16
N VAL A 101 -1.85 -9.11 8.28
CA VAL A 101 -2.78 -10.22 8.59
C VAL A 101 -2.06 -11.57 8.50
N THR A 102 -1.09 -11.68 7.62
CA THR A 102 -0.17 -12.82 7.48
C THR A 102 1.26 -12.32 7.63
N ASP A 103 2.22 -13.22 7.83
CA ASP A 103 3.64 -12.87 7.84
C ASP A 103 4.01 -12.13 6.56
N ILE A 104 4.79 -11.04 6.69
CA ILE A 104 5.31 -10.27 5.57
C ILE A 104 6.83 -10.42 5.51
N ASP A 105 7.31 -10.92 4.38
CA ASP A 105 8.72 -11.07 4.04
C ASP A 105 9.01 -10.57 2.62
N ASP A 106 10.22 -10.74 2.12
CA ASP A 106 10.64 -10.29 0.79
C ASP A 106 9.96 -11.03 -0.37
N GLU A 107 9.33 -12.19 -0.11
CA GLU A 107 8.66 -13.02 -1.12
C GLU A 107 7.21 -12.61 -1.36
N ASN A 108 6.57 -12.02 -0.36
CA ASN A 108 5.18 -11.60 -0.46
C ASN A 108 4.96 -10.09 -0.61
N GLY A 109 6.00 -9.38 -1.01
CA GLY A 109 5.92 -8.01 -1.50
C GLY A 109 5.67 -6.96 -0.42
N PRO A 110 6.66 -6.69 0.46
CA PRO A 110 6.50 -5.72 1.53
C PRO A 110 6.17 -4.32 1.05
N PHE A 111 5.65 -3.51 1.94
CA PHE A 111 5.47 -2.08 1.73
C PHE A 111 6.82 -1.38 1.92
N TYR A 112 7.23 -0.59 0.93
CA TYR A 112 8.47 0.20 0.94
C TYR A 112 8.16 1.67 1.17
N TYR A 113 9.02 2.35 1.92
CA TYR A 113 8.88 3.78 2.20
C TYR A 113 10.25 4.46 2.32
N LEU A 114 10.27 5.75 1.98
CA LEU A 114 11.45 6.60 2.10
C LEU A 114 11.53 7.16 3.53
N GLU A 115 12.65 6.98 4.21
CA GLU A 115 12.83 7.49 5.58
C GLU A 115 13.17 8.99 5.64
N LYS A 116 13.61 9.55 4.54
CA LYS A 116 14.05 10.95 4.46
C LYS A 116 12.93 11.91 4.08
N LYS A 117 13.00 13.11 4.68
CA LYS A 117 12.28 14.27 4.14
C LYS A 117 12.88 14.69 2.80
N ILE A 118 12.02 14.91 1.82
CA ILE A 118 12.41 15.29 0.47
C ILE A 118 12.71 16.79 0.42
N LYS A 119 13.79 17.16 -0.25
CA LYS A 119 14.08 18.57 -0.55
C LYS A 119 13.05 19.11 -1.55
N ALA A 120 12.71 20.39 -1.42
CA ALA A 120 11.74 21.05 -2.30
C ALA A 120 12.12 20.92 -3.79
N SER A 121 13.41 21.01 -4.13
CA SER A 121 13.91 20.84 -5.49
C SER A 121 13.62 19.44 -6.06
N THR A 122 13.87 18.38 -5.30
CA THR A 122 13.57 17.00 -5.70
C THR A 122 12.06 16.78 -5.84
N PHE A 123 11.27 17.38 -4.92
CA PHE A 123 9.83 17.34 -5.01
C PHE A 123 9.31 17.99 -6.31
N LEU A 124 9.83 19.16 -6.67
CA LEU A 124 9.46 19.84 -7.92
C LEU A 124 9.88 19.03 -9.16
N THR A 125 11.05 18.41 -9.13
CA THR A 125 11.48 17.50 -10.20
C THR A 125 10.48 16.35 -10.39
N PHE A 126 10.06 15.70 -9.31
CA PHE A 126 9.08 14.62 -9.37
C PHE A 126 7.69 15.10 -9.79
N GLN A 127 7.28 16.30 -9.40
CA GLN A 127 6.03 16.91 -9.85
C GLN A 127 6.03 17.14 -11.37
N ASN A 128 7.12 17.62 -11.92
CA ASN A 128 7.27 17.84 -13.36
C ASN A 128 7.24 16.51 -14.15
N LEU A 129 7.94 15.48 -13.66
CA LEU A 129 7.89 14.13 -14.24
C LEU A 129 6.46 13.56 -14.26
N VAL A 130 5.75 13.74 -13.16
CA VAL A 130 4.38 13.27 -12.97
C VAL A 130 3.39 13.97 -13.91
N SER A 131 3.62 15.23 -14.24
CA SER A 131 2.75 15.99 -15.17
C SER A 131 2.82 15.47 -16.62
N THR A 132 3.89 14.79 -16.99
CA THR A 132 4.13 14.25 -18.34
C THR A 132 3.76 12.77 -18.49
N THR A 133 3.39 12.07 -17.41
CA THR A 133 3.05 10.64 -17.47
C THR A 133 1.62 10.38 -17.96
N LYS A 134 1.43 9.18 -18.54
CA LYS A 134 0.16 8.72 -19.10
C LYS A 134 -0.98 8.78 -18.08
N LYS A 135 -2.21 8.99 -18.57
CA LYS A 135 -3.44 8.92 -17.77
C LYS A 135 -3.49 7.58 -17.00
N GLY A 136 -3.58 7.66 -15.67
CA GLY A 136 -3.56 6.49 -14.76
C GLY A 136 -2.27 6.35 -13.95
N GLU A 137 -1.16 6.97 -14.37
CA GLU A 137 0.12 6.97 -13.65
C GLU A 137 0.49 8.34 -13.07
N ARG A 138 -0.44 9.29 -13.11
CA ARG A 138 -0.22 10.61 -12.51
C ARG A 138 0.12 10.49 -11.03
N GLY A 139 1.14 11.18 -10.58
CA GLY A 139 1.64 11.11 -9.20
C GLY A 139 2.61 9.96 -8.95
N LYS A 140 2.97 9.18 -9.97
CA LYS A 140 3.85 8.01 -9.85
C LYS A 140 5.24 8.33 -10.39
N VAL A 141 6.26 8.04 -9.59
CA VAL A 141 7.67 8.20 -9.95
C VAL A 141 8.22 6.82 -10.32
N PRO A 142 8.71 6.62 -11.55
CA PRO A 142 9.35 5.37 -11.94
C PRO A 142 10.54 5.03 -11.05
N MET A 143 10.81 3.73 -10.84
CA MET A 143 11.90 3.27 -9.98
C MET A 143 13.25 3.84 -10.40
N GLU A 144 13.53 3.83 -11.70
CA GLU A 144 14.77 4.36 -12.28
C GLU A 144 14.97 5.86 -11.98
N GLU A 145 13.88 6.62 -12.07
CA GLU A 145 13.91 8.05 -11.76
C GLU A 145 14.11 8.31 -10.27
N PHE A 146 13.43 7.54 -9.44
CA PHE A 146 13.57 7.65 -7.99
C PHE A 146 15.01 7.33 -7.54
N SER A 147 15.62 6.29 -8.09
CA SER A 147 16.99 5.84 -7.77
C SER A 147 18.07 6.84 -8.17
N LYS A 148 17.79 7.81 -9.04
CA LYS A 148 18.74 8.92 -9.33
C LYS A 148 18.87 9.90 -8.16
N HIS A 149 17.86 9.95 -7.29
CA HIS A 149 17.79 10.92 -6.19
C HIS A 149 18.01 10.30 -4.82
N PHE A 150 17.67 9.00 -4.67
CA PHE A 150 17.73 8.29 -3.40
C PHE A 150 18.40 6.93 -3.56
N LYS A 151 19.22 6.60 -2.56
CA LYS A 151 19.86 5.28 -2.46
C LYS A 151 18.94 4.29 -1.77
N ASP A 152 19.14 3.01 -2.01
CA ASP A 152 18.40 1.95 -1.32
C ASP A 152 18.54 2.02 0.22
N SER A 153 19.72 2.48 0.71
CA SER A 153 19.95 2.69 2.15
C SER A 153 19.15 3.81 2.79
N GLU A 154 18.42 4.60 2.00
CA GLU A 154 17.53 5.67 2.46
C GLU A 154 16.06 5.24 2.46
N THR A 155 15.80 4.02 2.06
CA THR A 155 14.48 3.40 2.03
C THR A 155 14.40 2.25 3.01
N SER A 156 13.23 2.05 3.58
CA SER A 156 12.92 0.91 4.44
C SER A 156 11.74 0.13 3.91
N LYS A 157 11.56 -1.06 4.44
CA LYS A 157 10.44 -1.93 4.12
C LYS A 157 9.76 -2.42 5.39
N PHE A 158 8.45 -2.51 5.35
CA PHE A 158 7.65 -3.10 6.40
C PHE A 158 7.61 -4.62 6.21
N THR A 159 8.31 -5.33 7.08
CA THR A 159 8.29 -6.79 7.21
C THR A 159 7.99 -7.17 8.65
N GLY A 160 7.43 -8.35 8.88
CA GLY A 160 7.13 -8.82 10.24
C GLY A 160 6.17 -9.99 10.25
N LYS A 161 5.91 -10.50 11.45
CA LYS A 161 4.93 -11.55 11.71
C LYS A 161 3.51 -11.01 11.61
N SER A 162 2.55 -11.90 11.41
CA SER A 162 1.12 -11.59 11.56
C SER A 162 0.87 -10.81 12.85
N GLY A 163 0.09 -9.75 12.80
CA GLY A 163 -0.13 -8.80 13.90
C GLY A 163 0.86 -7.65 13.97
N SER A 164 2.01 -7.70 13.27
CA SER A 164 2.90 -6.55 13.16
C SER A 164 2.20 -5.39 12.46
N ALA A 165 2.45 -4.15 12.92
CA ALA A 165 1.78 -2.99 12.36
C ALA A 165 2.72 -1.77 12.28
N ILE A 166 2.36 -0.84 11.40
CA ILE A 166 3.06 0.45 11.21
C ILE A 166 2.05 1.56 10.94
N PHE A 167 2.29 2.72 11.56
CA PHE A 167 1.68 3.98 11.12
C PHE A 167 2.60 4.67 10.13
N THR A 168 2.06 5.19 9.05
CA THR A 168 2.81 5.95 8.06
C THR A 168 2.02 7.14 7.55
N ASP A 169 2.68 8.28 7.41
CA ASP A 169 2.12 9.45 6.73
C ASP A 169 2.36 9.32 5.23
N THR A 170 1.41 8.72 4.54
CA THR A 170 1.48 8.49 3.11
C THR A 170 1.35 9.76 2.27
N PHE A 171 0.88 10.86 2.85
CA PHE A 171 0.89 12.17 2.21
C PHE A 171 2.30 12.79 2.17
N SER A 172 3.09 12.64 3.24
CA SER A 172 4.42 13.24 3.34
C SER A 172 5.54 12.33 2.86
N THR A 173 5.32 11.00 2.89
CA THR A 173 6.33 9.98 2.63
C THR A 173 6.11 9.33 1.27
N TYR A 174 7.16 9.31 0.42
CA TYR A 174 7.13 8.47 -0.78
C TYR A 174 7.16 7.00 -0.38
N HIS A 175 6.28 6.24 -1.00
CA HIS A 175 6.12 4.83 -0.72
C HIS A 175 5.67 4.05 -1.96
N HIS A 176 5.78 2.73 -1.90
CA HIS A 176 5.22 1.83 -2.92
C HIS A 176 4.98 0.43 -2.38
N GLY A 177 4.10 -0.33 -3.01
CA GLY A 177 3.93 -1.76 -2.77
C GLY A 177 5.01 -2.59 -3.47
N GLY A 178 5.52 -3.59 -2.80
CA GLY A 178 6.39 -4.59 -3.41
C GLY A 178 5.62 -5.62 -4.22
N PHE A 179 6.34 -6.39 -5.04
CA PHE A 179 5.78 -7.55 -5.73
C PHE A 179 5.64 -8.74 -4.80
N CYS A 180 4.50 -9.39 -4.82
CA CYS A 180 4.39 -10.77 -4.39
C CYS A 180 5.06 -11.66 -5.44
N LYS A 181 6.12 -12.36 -5.06
CA LYS A 181 6.89 -13.21 -5.96
C LYS A 181 6.35 -14.65 -5.97
N SER A 182 6.27 -15.26 -4.82
CA SER A 182 5.90 -16.66 -4.66
C SER A 182 4.79 -16.92 -3.65
N LYS A 183 4.53 -15.98 -2.75
CA LYS A 183 3.54 -16.13 -1.67
C LYS A 183 2.53 -15.00 -1.69
N ASP A 184 1.28 -15.31 -1.38
CA ASP A 184 0.24 -14.30 -1.12
C ASP A 184 0.57 -13.48 0.14
N ARG A 185 0.04 -12.27 0.19
CA ARG A 185 0.07 -11.41 1.36
C ARG A 185 -1.33 -10.92 1.66
#